data_279cfead95be295d69bdd2e2eefce8e8
#
_entry.id   279cfead95be295d69bdd2e2eefce8e8
#
_cell.length_a   1.000
_cell.length_b   1.000
_cell.length_c   1.000
_cell.angle_alpha   90.00
_cell.angle_beta   90.00
_cell.angle_gamma   90.00
#
_symmetry.space_group_name_H-M   'P 1'
#
loop_
_entity.id
_entity.type
_entity.pdbx_description
1 polymer ?
#
loop_
_entity_poly.entity_id
_entity_poly.type
_entity_poly.pdbx_seq_one_letter_code
_entity_poly.pdbx_strand_id
1 'polypeptide(L)'
;MVEFVSANPTGPMHMGNARGGVLGDTLANVLRRDGYDTWKEFYVNDAGNQINKFALSLQARYLQILLGEENVPFPEDGYQGEDIKELARAFHQEHGDSYRDVPEEKRLADLAAFGLARNVPKMKEDLRRYGIEYDEWFFESTLHQSGFVEETVELLTRKGWTYEKDGALWLKTAQLLRQKYLAEGKSEKQVDKLDLKDDVLRRANGFYTYFAADIAYHRNKLEIRGFDLCINVWGADHHGHVARLQAALDGLGLDGSHRLVVVLMQLVNLLQDGQPVRMSKRSGKTIALHDLLDEVSVDAARYFFNSRAATSPVDFDLDLAVREDSENPVYYVQYAHARICTLVARLAQEGSPVPAADQVQGE
;
A
#
# COMPACT_ATOMS: atom_id res chain seq x y z
N MET A 1 2.05 13.56 6.45
CA MET A 1 1.45 12.73 5.37
C MET A 1 1.10 11.34 5.90
N VAL A 2 0.10 10.67 5.32
CA VAL A 2 -0.26 9.27 5.63
C VAL A 2 -0.24 8.47 4.33
N GLU A 3 0.62 7.45 4.26
CA GLU A 3 0.69 6.49 3.15
C GLU A 3 0.06 5.17 3.57
N PHE A 4 -0.82 4.63 2.73
CA PHE A 4 -1.55 3.41 3.05
C PHE A 4 -2.05 2.69 1.80
N VAL A 5 -2.35 1.40 1.92
CA VAL A 5 -2.64 0.43 0.86
C VAL A 5 -1.39 0.13 0.04
N SER A 6 -0.96 1.03 -0.84
CA SER A 6 0.26 0.92 -1.67
C SER A 6 0.42 -0.46 -2.31
N ALA A 7 -0.68 -0.99 -2.89
CA ALA A 7 -0.74 -2.31 -3.49
C ALA A 7 -0.12 -2.30 -4.90
N ASN A 8 0.45 -3.43 -5.32
CA ASN A 8 0.97 -3.60 -6.66
C ASN A 8 -0.15 -3.51 -7.71
N PRO A 9 0.02 -2.75 -8.78
CA PRO A 9 -1.01 -2.55 -9.81
C PRO A 9 -1.07 -3.71 -10.83
N THR A 10 -0.77 -4.93 -10.39
CA THR A 10 -0.71 -6.14 -11.23
C THR A 10 -2.02 -6.93 -11.28
N GLY A 11 -3.05 -6.46 -10.60
CA GLY A 11 -4.38 -7.09 -10.54
C GLY A 11 -5.32 -6.31 -9.60
N PRO A 12 -6.53 -6.84 -9.35
CA PRO A 12 -7.49 -6.21 -8.44
C PRO A 12 -6.98 -6.20 -7.00
N MET A 13 -7.37 -5.17 -6.25
CA MET A 13 -7.09 -5.11 -4.83
C MET A 13 -7.85 -6.21 -4.09
N HIS A 14 -7.22 -6.78 -3.08
CA HIS A 14 -7.83 -7.81 -2.25
C HIS A 14 -8.32 -7.24 -0.91
N MET A 15 -9.17 -7.99 -0.21
CA MET A 15 -9.78 -7.60 1.07
C MET A 15 -8.75 -7.20 2.14
N GLY A 16 -7.53 -7.78 2.14
CA GLY A 16 -6.46 -7.36 3.05
C GLY A 16 -6.04 -5.89 2.86
N ASN A 17 -6.14 -5.37 1.62
CA ASN A 17 -5.89 -3.96 1.33
C ASN A 17 -7.01 -3.06 1.90
N ALA A 18 -8.25 -3.57 1.99
CA ALA A 18 -9.38 -2.82 2.52
C ALA A 18 -9.15 -2.36 3.96
N ARG A 19 -8.61 -3.24 4.82
CA ARG A 19 -8.28 -2.88 6.20
C ARG A 19 -7.23 -1.78 6.27
N GLY A 20 -6.14 -1.92 5.53
CA GLY A 20 -5.10 -0.89 5.45
C GLY A 20 -5.63 0.43 4.94
N GLY A 21 -6.54 0.37 3.96
CA GLY A 21 -7.23 1.52 3.40
C GLY A 21 -8.03 2.28 4.46
N VAL A 22 -8.87 1.59 5.18
CA VAL A 22 -9.74 2.23 6.19
C VAL A 22 -8.95 2.74 7.40
N LEU A 23 -7.93 2.01 7.85
CA LEU A 23 -7.07 2.47 8.95
C LEU A 23 -6.34 3.76 8.59
N GLY A 24 -5.72 3.80 7.40
CA GLY A 24 -4.99 4.98 6.93
C GLY A 24 -5.90 6.18 6.67
N ASP A 25 -7.03 5.96 5.99
CA ASP A 25 -8.00 7.01 5.69
C ASP A 25 -8.63 7.58 6.97
N THR A 26 -9.02 6.72 7.91
CA THR A 26 -9.59 7.16 9.19
C THR A 26 -8.56 7.94 10.00
N LEU A 27 -7.31 7.47 10.07
CA LEU A 27 -6.23 8.17 10.76
C LEU A 27 -6.00 9.56 10.15
N ALA A 28 -5.92 9.65 8.81
CA ALA A 28 -5.76 10.93 8.13
C ALA A 28 -6.92 11.89 8.40
N ASN A 29 -8.16 11.37 8.41
CA ASN A 29 -9.36 12.19 8.68
C ASN A 29 -9.41 12.67 10.14
N VAL A 30 -9.00 11.83 11.10
CA VAL A 30 -8.89 12.23 12.53
C VAL A 30 -7.82 13.31 12.70
N LEU A 31 -6.65 13.15 12.10
CA LEU A 31 -5.59 14.14 12.13
C LEU A 31 -6.04 15.48 11.53
N ARG A 32 -6.76 15.46 10.40
CA ARG A 32 -7.35 16.70 9.83
C ARG A 32 -8.32 17.39 10.78
N ARG A 33 -9.14 16.60 11.48
CA ARG A 33 -10.08 17.13 12.51
C ARG A 33 -9.36 17.73 13.71
N ASP A 34 -8.20 17.22 14.06
CA ASP A 34 -7.34 17.72 15.13
C ASP A 34 -6.45 18.92 14.68
N GLY A 35 -6.62 19.39 13.44
CA GLY A 35 -5.97 20.60 12.92
C GLY A 35 -4.65 20.38 12.17
N TYR A 36 -4.26 19.14 11.93
CA TYR A 36 -3.08 18.85 11.10
C TYR A 36 -3.37 19.06 9.61
N ASP A 37 -2.43 19.64 8.90
CA ASP A 37 -2.42 19.63 7.43
C ASP A 37 -1.99 18.24 6.95
N THR A 38 -2.97 17.44 6.53
CA THR A 38 -2.78 16.01 6.27
C THR A 38 -2.88 15.70 4.79
N TRP A 39 -1.89 15.00 4.27
CA TRP A 39 -1.78 14.52 2.90
C TRP A 39 -1.92 12.99 2.86
N LYS A 40 -2.79 12.46 2.01
CA LYS A 40 -2.99 11.02 1.79
C LYS A 40 -2.30 10.59 0.50
N GLU A 41 -1.48 9.55 0.57
CA GLU A 41 -0.70 9.08 -0.56
C GLU A 41 -0.83 7.58 -0.78
N PHE A 42 -0.93 7.20 -2.05
CA PHE A 42 -0.82 5.84 -2.53
C PHE A 42 0.48 5.69 -3.31
N TYR A 43 1.37 4.80 -2.87
CA TYR A 43 2.59 4.46 -3.60
C TYR A 43 2.28 3.37 -4.62
N VAL A 44 2.48 3.68 -5.90
CA VAL A 44 2.30 2.75 -7.01
C VAL A 44 3.63 2.11 -7.34
N ASN A 45 3.77 0.83 -7.03
CA ASN A 45 4.95 0.06 -7.41
C ASN A 45 4.80 -0.38 -8.88
N ASP A 46 5.13 0.52 -9.79
CA ASP A 46 5.06 0.34 -11.24
C ASP A 46 6.43 -0.01 -11.87
N ALA A 47 7.38 -0.46 -11.06
CA ALA A 47 8.74 -0.83 -11.48
C ALA A 47 9.17 -2.18 -10.88
N GLY A 48 10.29 -2.72 -11.37
CA GLY A 48 10.95 -3.88 -10.78
C GLY A 48 10.32 -5.23 -11.10
N ASN A 49 10.64 -6.25 -10.29
CA ASN A 49 10.41 -7.65 -10.62
C ASN A 49 8.92 -8.03 -10.75
N GLN A 50 8.03 -7.41 -9.97
CA GLN A 50 6.59 -7.72 -10.03
C GLN A 50 5.99 -7.26 -11.37
N ILE A 51 6.41 -6.10 -11.86
CA ILE A 51 5.98 -5.59 -13.16
C ILE A 51 6.55 -6.45 -14.30
N ASN A 52 7.79 -6.91 -14.18
CA ASN A 52 8.35 -7.84 -15.17
C ASN A 52 7.56 -9.17 -15.22
N LYS A 53 7.20 -9.75 -14.07
CA LYS A 53 6.36 -10.94 -13.99
C LYS A 53 4.97 -10.70 -14.59
N PHE A 54 4.39 -9.54 -14.33
CA PHE A 54 3.12 -9.12 -14.89
C PHE A 54 3.20 -9.03 -16.43
N ALA A 55 4.22 -8.36 -16.96
CA ALA A 55 4.46 -8.25 -18.39
C ALA A 55 4.65 -9.62 -19.06
N LEU A 56 5.45 -10.51 -18.46
CA LEU A 56 5.66 -11.88 -18.94
C LEU A 56 4.35 -12.68 -18.94
N SER A 57 3.51 -12.51 -17.93
CA SER A 57 2.20 -13.17 -17.86
C SER A 57 1.26 -12.70 -18.96
N LEU A 58 1.21 -11.38 -19.18
CA LEU A 58 0.43 -10.79 -20.29
C LEU A 58 0.95 -11.24 -21.66
N GLN A 59 2.28 -11.25 -21.85
CA GLN A 59 2.91 -11.71 -23.08
C GLN A 59 2.55 -13.17 -23.36
N ALA A 60 2.67 -14.06 -22.37
CA ALA A 60 2.33 -15.47 -22.54
C ALA A 60 0.87 -15.63 -22.98
N ARG A 61 -0.08 -14.94 -22.31
CA ARG A 61 -1.49 -15.00 -22.68
C ARG A 61 -1.78 -14.40 -24.05
N TYR A 62 -1.15 -13.27 -24.40
CA TYR A 62 -1.28 -12.69 -25.72
C TYR A 62 -0.76 -13.63 -26.82
N LEU A 63 0.43 -14.20 -26.64
CA LEU A 63 0.98 -15.15 -27.62
C LEU A 63 0.19 -16.44 -27.69
N GLN A 64 -0.40 -16.91 -26.58
CA GLN A 64 -1.32 -18.08 -26.59
C GLN A 64 -2.57 -17.81 -27.42
N ILE A 65 -3.09 -16.60 -27.46
CA ILE A 65 -4.21 -16.23 -28.34
C ILE A 65 -3.81 -16.38 -29.81
N LEU A 66 -2.57 -16.02 -30.16
CA LEU A 66 -2.10 -16.03 -31.56
C LEU A 66 -1.63 -17.42 -32.03
N LEU A 67 -1.02 -18.21 -31.15
CA LEU A 67 -0.27 -19.41 -31.52
C LEU A 67 -0.85 -20.71 -30.95
N GLY A 68 -1.80 -20.62 -30.02
CA GLY A 68 -2.35 -21.76 -29.27
C GLY A 68 -1.65 -21.93 -27.91
N GLU A 69 -2.42 -22.35 -26.89
CA GLU A 69 -1.90 -22.54 -25.52
C GLU A 69 -0.79 -23.60 -25.45
N GLU A 70 -0.89 -24.64 -26.26
CA GLU A 70 0.05 -25.74 -26.33
C GLU A 70 1.44 -25.33 -26.88
N ASN A 71 1.49 -24.23 -27.63
CA ASN A 71 2.71 -23.76 -28.28
C ASN A 71 3.44 -22.66 -27.50
N VAL A 72 2.82 -22.12 -26.45
CA VAL A 72 3.38 -21.03 -25.64
C VAL A 72 3.33 -21.40 -24.17
N PRO A 73 4.47 -21.76 -23.55
CA PRO A 73 4.52 -22.08 -22.12
C PRO A 73 4.20 -20.84 -21.28
N PHE A 74 3.41 -21.04 -20.23
CA PHE A 74 3.13 -19.99 -19.28
C PHE A 74 4.23 -19.93 -18.21
N PRO A 75 4.69 -18.72 -17.78
CA PRO A 75 5.71 -18.62 -16.72
C PRO A 75 5.26 -19.31 -15.43
N GLU A 76 6.14 -20.10 -14.83
CA GLU A 76 5.85 -20.91 -13.65
C GLU A 76 5.40 -20.07 -12.45
N ASP A 77 6.01 -18.90 -12.27
CA ASP A 77 5.70 -17.93 -11.22
C ASP A 77 4.88 -16.73 -11.73
N GLY A 78 4.20 -16.87 -12.86
CA GLY A 78 3.38 -15.85 -13.48
C GLY A 78 2.00 -15.70 -12.82
N TYR A 79 1.37 -14.54 -13.09
CA TYR A 79 0.01 -14.25 -12.65
C TYR A 79 -1.01 -15.00 -13.51
N GLN A 80 -1.75 -15.93 -12.91
CA GLN A 80 -2.65 -16.83 -13.65
C GLN A 80 -4.13 -16.40 -13.66
N GLY A 81 -4.46 -15.24 -13.07
CA GLY A 81 -5.83 -14.77 -12.90
C GLY A 81 -6.59 -14.57 -14.21
N GLU A 82 -7.92 -14.54 -14.13
CA GLU A 82 -8.76 -14.26 -15.30
C GLU A 82 -8.54 -12.80 -15.77
N ASP A 83 -8.25 -11.90 -14.85
CA ASP A 83 -7.85 -10.51 -15.13
C ASP A 83 -6.68 -10.40 -16.12
N ILE A 84 -5.69 -11.28 -16.02
CA ILE A 84 -4.56 -11.34 -16.98
C ILE A 84 -5.03 -11.77 -18.37
N LYS A 85 -5.94 -12.76 -18.44
CA LYS A 85 -6.50 -13.21 -19.71
C LYS A 85 -7.36 -12.10 -20.36
N GLU A 86 -8.15 -11.39 -19.56
CA GLU A 86 -8.97 -10.26 -20.02
C GLU A 86 -8.09 -9.14 -20.59
N LEU A 87 -7.01 -8.77 -19.89
CA LEU A 87 -6.06 -7.78 -20.37
C LEU A 87 -5.39 -8.21 -21.67
N ALA A 88 -4.98 -9.47 -21.78
CA ALA A 88 -4.38 -10.00 -23.00
C ALA A 88 -5.37 -10.02 -24.19
N ARG A 89 -6.65 -10.40 -23.95
CA ARG A 89 -7.71 -10.30 -24.97
C ARG A 89 -7.96 -8.85 -25.40
N ALA A 90 -8.02 -7.93 -24.44
CA ALA A 90 -8.20 -6.51 -24.74
C ALA A 90 -7.02 -5.94 -25.56
N PHE A 91 -5.79 -6.33 -25.23
CA PHE A 91 -4.61 -5.94 -25.98
C PHE A 91 -4.68 -6.49 -27.43
N HIS A 92 -5.06 -7.77 -27.57
CA HIS A 92 -5.24 -8.36 -28.89
C HIS A 92 -6.38 -7.69 -29.68
N GLN A 93 -7.48 -7.32 -29.04
CA GLN A 93 -8.58 -6.61 -29.71
C GLN A 93 -8.14 -5.25 -30.26
N GLU A 94 -7.25 -4.53 -29.56
CA GLU A 94 -6.79 -3.21 -29.98
C GLU A 94 -5.65 -3.26 -31.02
N HIS A 95 -4.76 -4.26 -30.90
CA HIS A 95 -3.52 -4.34 -31.66
C HIS A 95 -3.45 -5.49 -32.67
N GLY A 96 -4.39 -6.45 -32.61
CA GLY A 96 -4.38 -7.66 -33.44
C GLY A 96 -3.06 -8.42 -33.27
N ASP A 97 -2.53 -8.90 -34.40
CA ASP A 97 -1.29 -9.70 -34.46
C ASP A 97 -0.02 -8.82 -34.56
N SER A 98 -0.16 -7.50 -34.54
CA SER A 98 0.95 -6.57 -34.82
C SER A 98 2.13 -6.70 -33.84
N TYR A 99 1.92 -7.24 -32.65
CA TYR A 99 2.97 -7.46 -31.64
C TYR A 99 3.59 -8.86 -31.71
N ARG A 100 3.19 -9.72 -32.66
CA ARG A 100 3.76 -11.05 -32.81
C ARG A 100 5.27 -11.02 -33.05
N ASP A 101 5.72 -10.20 -33.97
CA ASP A 101 7.10 -10.14 -34.41
C ASP A 101 7.87 -8.92 -33.88
N VAL A 102 7.26 -8.17 -32.93
CA VAL A 102 7.93 -7.06 -32.24
C VAL A 102 9.01 -7.63 -31.29
N PRO A 103 10.18 -6.98 -31.16
CA PRO A 103 11.21 -7.37 -30.19
C PRO A 103 10.62 -7.57 -28.78
N GLU A 104 11.06 -8.64 -28.10
CA GLU A 104 10.47 -9.05 -26.80
C GLU A 104 10.50 -7.94 -25.77
N GLU A 105 11.63 -7.24 -25.65
CA GLU A 105 11.79 -6.12 -24.70
C GLU A 105 10.71 -5.05 -24.92
N LYS A 106 10.49 -4.63 -26.17
CA LYS A 106 9.45 -3.66 -26.51
C LYS A 106 8.05 -4.21 -26.23
N ARG A 107 7.79 -5.46 -26.60
CA ARG A 107 6.49 -6.10 -26.35
C ARG A 107 6.18 -6.17 -24.87
N LEU A 108 7.14 -6.54 -24.02
CA LEU A 108 6.98 -6.57 -22.57
C LEU A 108 6.71 -5.18 -22.00
N ALA A 109 7.45 -4.17 -22.43
CA ALA A 109 7.24 -2.78 -22.00
C ALA A 109 5.85 -2.26 -22.36
N ASP A 110 5.41 -2.49 -23.60
CA ASP A 110 4.11 -2.01 -24.08
C ASP A 110 2.94 -2.77 -23.41
N LEU A 111 3.08 -4.09 -23.18
CA LEU A 111 2.08 -4.88 -22.45
C LEU A 111 1.98 -4.47 -20.97
N ALA A 112 3.12 -4.20 -20.31
CA ALA A 112 3.11 -3.67 -18.95
C ALA A 112 2.39 -2.32 -18.90
N ALA A 113 2.77 -1.38 -19.76
CA ALA A 113 2.16 -0.06 -19.84
C ALA A 113 0.65 -0.14 -20.10
N PHE A 114 0.23 -1.02 -21.02
CA PHE A 114 -1.18 -1.28 -21.33
C PHE A 114 -1.97 -1.80 -20.13
N GLY A 115 -1.40 -2.77 -19.41
CA GLY A 115 -2.03 -3.35 -18.23
C GLY A 115 -2.13 -2.34 -17.08
N LEU A 116 -1.05 -1.60 -16.82
CA LEU A 116 -1.01 -0.55 -15.79
C LEU A 116 -2.01 0.57 -16.07
N ALA A 117 -2.11 1.02 -17.32
CA ALA A 117 -3.05 2.06 -17.75
C ALA A 117 -4.52 1.67 -17.52
N ARG A 118 -4.82 0.36 -17.36
CA ARG A 118 -6.15 -0.16 -17.05
C ARG A 118 -6.36 -0.49 -15.59
N ASN A 119 -5.34 -1.06 -14.94
CA ASN A 119 -5.44 -1.48 -13.54
C ASN A 119 -5.46 -0.29 -12.59
N VAL A 120 -4.60 0.73 -12.78
CA VAL A 120 -4.55 1.88 -11.88
C VAL A 120 -5.88 2.63 -11.81
N PRO A 121 -6.57 2.95 -12.91
CA PRO A 121 -7.92 3.55 -12.86
C PRO A 121 -8.95 2.67 -12.13
N LYS A 122 -8.91 1.34 -12.32
CA LYS A 122 -9.80 0.41 -11.58
C LYS A 122 -9.53 0.46 -10.08
N MET A 123 -8.26 0.45 -9.67
CA MET A 123 -7.89 0.58 -8.26
C MET A 123 -8.38 1.91 -7.66
N LYS A 124 -8.25 3.01 -8.42
CA LYS A 124 -8.79 4.32 -8.01
C LYS A 124 -10.29 4.29 -7.82
N GLU A 125 -11.01 3.65 -8.73
CA GLU A 125 -12.47 3.56 -8.66
C GLU A 125 -12.92 2.66 -7.49
N ASP A 126 -12.26 1.51 -7.27
CA ASP A 126 -12.56 0.64 -6.13
C ASP A 126 -12.35 1.37 -4.79
N LEU A 127 -11.27 2.14 -4.66
CA LEU A 127 -11.00 2.93 -3.46
C LEU A 127 -11.98 4.08 -3.30
N ARG A 128 -12.32 4.77 -4.40
CA ARG A 128 -13.36 5.82 -4.39
C ARG A 128 -14.72 5.26 -3.96
N ARG A 129 -15.10 4.10 -4.47
CA ARG A 129 -16.30 3.37 -4.05
C ARG A 129 -16.24 2.99 -2.56
N TYR A 130 -15.06 2.68 -2.05
CA TYR A 130 -14.82 2.40 -0.63
C TYR A 130 -14.77 3.66 0.25
N GLY A 131 -14.99 4.85 -0.35
CA GLY A 131 -14.96 6.15 0.34
C GLY A 131 -13.55 6.63 0.67
N ILE A 132 -12.55 6.22 -0.12
CA ILE A 132 -11.16 6.60 0.06
C ILE A 132 -10.68 7.36 -1.19
N GLU A 133 -10.21 8.59 -0.97
CA GLU A 133 -9.57 9.41 -2.00
C GLU A 133 -8.18 9.80 -1.53
N TYR A 134 -7.23 9.85 -2.46
CA TYR A 134 -5.84 10.22 -2.22
C TYR A 134 -5.53 11.58 -2.82
N ASP A 135 -4.69 12.33 -2.12
CA ASP A 135 -4.15 13.61 -2.61
C ASP A 135 -3.08 13.33 -3.70
N GLU A 136 -2.34 12.21 -3.61
CA GLU A 136 -1.30 11.82 -4.57
C GLU A 136 -1.28 10.31 -4.83
N TRP A 137 -1.04 9.97 -6.09
CA TRP A 137 -0.66 8.63 -6.55
C TRP A 137 0.78 8.69 -7.04
N PHE A 138 1.71 8.35 -6.14
CA PHE A 138 3.14 8.45 -6.40
C PHE A 138 3.67 7.20 -7.10
N PHE A 139 4.27 7.36 -8.28
CA PHE A 139 4.78 6.25 -9.09
C PHE A 139 6.27 6.03 -8.81
N GLU A 140 6.67 4.79 -8.45
CA GLU A 140 8.07 4.40 -8.20
C GLU A 140 8.97 4.69 -9.40
N SER A 141 8.48 4.46 -10.62
CA SER A 141 9.21 4.71 -11.86
C SER A 141 9.76 6.13 -11.97
N THR A 142 9.10 7.12 -11.36
CA THR A 142 9.57 8.51 -11.36
C THR A 142 10.89 8.69 -10.61
N LEU A 143 11.13 7.92 -9.55
CA LEU A 143 12.39 7.94 -8.80
C LEU A 143 13.56 7.37 -9.62
N HIS A 144 13.28 6.32 -10.40
CA HIS A 144 14.28 5.70 -11.27
C HIS A 144 14.58 6.57 -12.49
N GLN A 145 13.55 7.08 -13.16
CA GLN A 145 13.68 7.90 -14.37
C GLN A 145 14.38 9.24 -14.11
N SER A 146 14.15 9.83 -12.94
CA SER A 146 14.81 11.08 -12.53
C SER A 146 16.24 10.89 -12.02
N GLY A 147 16.71 9.65 -11.84
CA GLY A 147 18.00 9.35 -11.21
C GLY A 147 18.02 9.58 -9.69
N PHE A 148 16.87 9.83 -9.07
CA PHE A 148 16.79 10.19 -7.64
C PHE A 148 17.22 9.05 -6.71
N VAL A 149 17.02 7.78 -7.12
CA VAL A 149 17.55 6.61 -6.39
C VAL A 149 19.07 6.64 -6.37
N GLU A 150 19.70 6.85 -7.53
CA GLU A 150 21.16 6.97 -7.65
C GLU A 150 21.71 8.12 -6.81
N GLU A 151 21.14 9.31 -6.94
CA GLU A 151 21.51 10.49 -6.16
C GLU A 151 21.45 10.23 -4.65
N THR A 152 20.42 9.52 -4.19
CA THR A 152 20.25 9.20 -2.77
C THR A 152 21.32 8.23 -2.29
N VAL A 153 21.64 7.20 -3.08
CA VAL A 153 22.72 6.24 -2.77
C VAL A 153 24.09 6.93 -2.77
N GLU A 154 24.34 7.83 -3.72
CA GLU A 154 25.56 8.65 -3.73
C GLU A 154 25.67 9.55 -2.50
N LEU A 155 24.55 10.13 -2.04
CA LEU A 155 24.52 10.93 -0.82
C LEU A 155 24.90 10.10 0.40
N LEU A 156 24.38 8.87 0.54
CA LEU A 156 24.81 7.93 1.58
C LEU A 156 26.29 7.60 1.49
N THR A 157 26.82 7.45 0.26
CA THR A 157 28.23 7.19 0.02
C THR A 157 29.10 8.38 0.43
N ARG A 158 28.74 9.60 0.04
CA ARG A 158 29.45 10.83 0.47
C ARG A 158 29.44 11.02 1.99
N LYS A 159 28.38 10.57 2.67
CA LYS A 159 28.29 10.57 4.15
C LYS A 159 29.07 9.42 4.81
N GLY A 160 29.70 8.52 4.04
CA GLY A 160 30.53 7.42 4.54
C GLY A 160 29.72 6.20 5.02
N TRP A 161 28.44 6.12 4.70
CA TRP A 161 27.56 5.03 5.14
C TRP A 161 27.56 3.81 4.21
N THR A 162 28.35 3.81 3.15
CA THR A 162 28.42 2.67 2.23
C THR A 162 29.83 2.10 2.13
N TYR A 163 29.94 0.89 1.57
CA TYR A 163 31.19 0.25 1.19
C TYR A 163 30.94 -0.74 0.05
N GLU A 164 31.97 -1.05 -0.71
CA GLU A 164 31.91 -2.05 -1.78
C GLU A 164 32.38 -3.41 -1.26
N LYS A 165 31.63 -4.46 -1.64
CA LYS A 165 31.96 -5.84 -1.36
C LYS A 165 31.37 -6.74 -2.45
N ASP A 166 32.21 -7.65 -2.99
CA ASP A 166 31.83 -8.63 -4.03
C ASP A 166 31.14 -7.98 -5.25
N GLY A 167 31.62 -6.79 -5.65
CA GLY A 167 31.06 -6.01 -6.76
C GLY A 167 29.72 -5.33 -6.48
N ALA A 168 29.16 -5.47 -5.28
CA ALA A 168 27.95 -4.82 -4.85
C ALA A 168 28.24 -3.66 -3.89
N LEU A 169 27.35 -2.65 -3.87
CA LEU A 169 27.43 -1.54 -2.92
C LEU A 169 26.50 -1.84 -1.74
N TRP A 170 27.06 -1.81 -0.53
CA TRP A 170 26.40 -2.14 0.72
C TRP A 170 26.21 -0.90 1.60
N LEU A 171 25.09 -0.83 2.31
CA LEU A 171 24.85 0.11 3.39
C LEU A 171 25.34 -0.49 4.71
N LYS A 172 26.02 0.31 5.54
CA LYS A 172 26.45 -0.03 6.89
C LYS A 172 25.24 -0.03 7.86
N THR A 173 24.20 -0.79 7.52
CA THR A 173 22.93 -0.82 8.25
C THR A 173 23.12 -1.29 9.69
N ALA A 174 24.01 -2.26 9.90
CA ALA A 174 24.34 -2.76 11.25
C ALA A 174 24.89 -1.64 12.15
N GLN A 175 25.76 -0.78 11.59
CA GLN A 175 26.31 0.35 12.33
C GLN A 175 25.26 1.42 12.60
N LEU A 176 24.40 1.75 11.64
CA LEU A 176 23.30 2.69 11.80
C LEU A 176 22.27 2.20 12.84
N LEU A 177 21.89 0.94 12.77
CA LEU A 177 21.00 0.31 13.76
C LEU A 177 21.61 0.32 15.16
N ARG A 178 22.92 0.04 15.28
CA ARG A 178 23.62 0.12 16.56
C ARG A 178 23.49 1.52 17.15
N GLN A 179 23.76 2.57 16.36
CA GLN A 179 23.64 3.95 16.80
C GLN A 179 22.21 4.28 17.24
N LYS A 180 21.20 3.90 16.43
CA LYS A 180 19.79 4.07 16.74
C LYS A 180 19.42 3.43 18.07
N TYR A 181 19.75 2.16 18.28
CA TYR A 181 19.37 1.43 19.50
C TYR A 181 20.08 1.95 20.76
N LEU A 182 21.31 2.43 20.64
CA LEU A 182 21.99 3.10 21.75
C LEU A 182 21.34 4.44 22.09
N ALA A 183 20.93 5.21 21.07
CA ALA A 183 20.19 6.46 21.27
C ALA A 183 18.81 6.24 21.93
N GLU A 184 18.15 5.12 21.62
CA GLU A 184 16.91 4.67 22.28
C GLU A 184 17.10 4.16 23.70
N GLY A 185 18.33 4.16 24.22
CA GLY A 185 18.66 3.78 25.61
C GLY A 185 18.95 2.28 25.82
N LYS A 186 19.08 1.48 24.74
CA LYS A 186 19.58 0.10 24.90
C LYS A 186 21.05 0.11 25.30
N SER A 187 21.44 -0.80 26.20
CA SER A 187 22.85 -0.98 26.58
C SER A 187 23.63 -1.68 25.45
N GLU A 188 24.94 -1.45 25.39
CA GLU A 188 25.82 -2.14 24.43
C GLU A 188 25.67 -3.65 24.46
N LYS A 189 25.58 -4.25 25.67
CA LYS A 189 25.36 -5.69 25.85
C LYS A 189 24.02 -6.19 25.21
N GLN A 190 23.01 -5.37 25.20
CA GLN A 190 21.73 -5.71 24.54
C GLN A 190 21.86 -5.63 23.02
N VAL A 191 22.54 -4.59 22.52
CA VAL A 191 22.74 -4.41 21.08
C VAL A 191 23.68 -5.48 20.51
N ASP A 192 24.75 -5.85 21.22
CA ASP A 192 25.71 -6.91 20.81
C ASP A 192 25.07 -8.29 20.67
N LYS A 193 23.90 -8.52 21.29
CA LYS A 193 23.11 -9.77 21.12
C LYS A 193 22.25 -9.79 19.88
N LEU A 194 22.08 -8.65 19.20
CA LEU A 194 21.29 -8.56 18.00
C LEU A 194 22.14 -8.97 16.78
N ASP A 195 21.60 -9.83 15.95
CA ASP A 195 22.23 -10.23 14.67
C ASP A 195 21.99 -9.13 13.61
N LEU A 196 22.68 -7.99 13.81
CA LEU A 196 22.58 -6.84 12.92
C LEU A 196 23.38 -7.12 11.64
N LYS A 197 22.77 -6.88 10.48
CA LYS A 197 23.35 -7.11 9.17
C LYS A 197 23.29 -5.86 8.31
N ASP A 198 24.26 -5.77 7.40
CA ASP A 198 24.28 -4.75 6.37
C ASP A 198 23.38 -5.13 5.21
N ASP A 199 22.89 -4.15 4.48
CA ASP A 199 21.99 -4.32 3.35
C ASP A 199 22.65 -3.90 2.03
N VAL A 200 22.34 -4.62 0.95
CA VAL A 200 22.76 -4.26 -0.40
C VAL A 200 21.89 -3.13 -0.92
N LEU A 201 22.49 -2.04 -1.37
CA LEU A 201 21.83 -0.95 -2.08
C LEU A 201 21.88 -1.12 -3.60
N ARG A 202 23.04 -1.52 -4.14
CA ARG A 202 23.24 -1.80 -5.56
C ARG A 202 23.92 -3.16 -5.73
N ARG A 203 23.30 -4.00 -6.54
CA ARG A 203 23.82 -5.35 -6.83
C ARG A 203 25.03 -5.29 -7.76
N ALA A 204 25.79 -6.39 -7.84
CA ALA A 204 26.94 -6.50 -8.73
C ALA A 204 26.61 -6.31 -10.24
N ASN A 205 25.37 -6.56 -10.64
CA ASN A 205 24.87 -6.29 -11.99
C ASN A 205 24.45 -4.83 -12.23
N GLY A 206 24.71 -3.92 -11.28
CA GLY A 206 24.42 -2.50 -11.38
C GLY A 206 23.03 -2.06 -10.98
N PHE A 207 22.07 -2.98 -10.77
CA PHE A 207 20.71 -2.63 -10.40
C PHE A 207 20.56 -2.29 -8.92
N TYR A 208 19.81 -1.24 -8.63
CA TYR A 208 19.42 -0.87 -7.26
C TYR A 208 18.42 -1.86 -6.69
N THR A 209 18.46 -2.02 -5.36
CA THR A 209 17.51 -2.87 -4.64
C THR A 209 16.24 -2.10 -4.28
N TYR A 210 15.19 -2.81 -3.90
CA TYR A 210 13.99 -2.18 -3.34
C TYR A 210 14.29 -1.33 -2.11
N PHE A 211 15.27 -1.73 -1.30
CA PHE A 211 15.65 -0.96 -0.12
C PHE A 211 16.25 0.41 -0.50
N ALA A 212 17.04 0.48 -1.57
CA ALA A 212 17.56 1.75 -2.09
C ALA A 212 16.42 2.66 -2.60
N ALA A 213 15.43 2.07 -3.30
CA ALA A 213 14.25 2.81 -3.76
C ALA A 213 13.39 3.31 -2.59
N ASP A 214 13.19 2.49 -1.55
CA ASP A 214 12.47 2.89 -0.33
C ASP A 214 13.14 4.05 0.41
N ILE A 215 14.47 4.01 0.54
CA ILE A 215 15.23 5.12 1.16
C ILE A 215 15.05 6.39 0.33
N ALA A 216 15.16 6.30 -1.00
CA ALA A 216 14.98 7.43 -1.89
C ALA A 216 13.55 8.00 -1.81
N TYR A 217 12.54 7.14 -1.79
CA TYR A 217 11.16 7.57 -1.66
C TYR A 217 10.90 8.32 -0.34
N HIS A 218 11.40 7.79 0.78
CA HIS A 218 11.23 8.46 2.07
C HIS A 218 12.07 9.73 2.20
N ARG A 219 13.26 9.77 1.56
CA ARG A 219 14.01 11.03 1.39
C ARG A 219 13.20 12.06 0.59
N ASN A 220 12.53 11.64 -0.49
CA ASN A 220 11.66 12.52 -1.27
C ASN A 220 10.55 13.13 -0.40
N LYS A 221 9.88 12.32 0.43
CA LYS A 221 8.86 12.80 1.37
C LYS A 221 9.40 13.83 2.36
N LEU A 222 10.48 13.46 3.06
CA LEU A 222 10.97 14.21 4.21
C LEU A 222 11.83 15.42 3.84
N GLU A 223 12.63 15.34 2.77
CA GLU A 223 13.57 16.40 2.36
C GLU A 223 13.01 17.23 1.22
N ILE A 224 12.56 16.61 0.13
CA ILE A 224 12.17 17.34 -1.09
C ILE A 224 10.77 17.95 -0.93
N ARG A 225 9.82 17.14 -0.45
CA ARG A 225 8.42 17.59 -0.26
C ARG A 225 8.18 18.21 1.12
N GLY A 226 9.12 18.04 2.06
CA GLY A 226 9.16 18.74 3.33
C GLY A 226 8.08 18.33 4.34
N PHE A 227 7.55 17.10 4.27
CA PHE A 227 6.60 16.63 5.28
C PHE A 227 7.28 16.48 6.64
N ASP A 228 6.71 17.07 7.68
CA ASP A 228 7.24 17.00 9.05
C ASP A 228 7.18 15.60 9.61
N LEU A 229 6.08 14.87 9.32
CA LEU A 229 5.82 13.51 9.78
C LEU A 229 5.26 12.65 8.65
N CYS A 230 5.85 11.48 8.44
CA CYS A 230 5.33 10.45 7.56
C CYS A 230 4.80 9.29 8.39
N ILE A 231 3.55 8.89 8.14
CA ILE A 231 2.92 7.73 8.76
C ILE A 231 2.61 6.73 7.67
N ASN A 232 3.19 5.53 7.76
CA ASN A 232 2.94 4.46 6.80
C ASN A 232 2.14 3.35 7.47
N VAL A 233 1.10 2.83 6.80
CA VAL A 233 0.32 1.67 7.24
C VAL A 233 0.79 0.44 6.46
N TRP A 234 1.52 -0.46 7.12
CA TRP A 234 2.10 -1.65 6.51
C TRP A 234 1.57 -2.95 7.12
N GLY A 235 1.69 -4.05 6.39
CA GLY A 235 1.47 -5.39 6.92
C GLY A 235 2.52 -5.76 7.98
N ALA A 236 2.14 -6.59 8.94
CA ALA A 236 3.00 -6.99 10.05
C ALA A 236 4.25 -7.76 9.61
N ASP A 237 4.25 -8.35 8.43
CA ASP A 237 5.40 -9.00 7.80
C ASP A 237 6.57 -8.04 7.52
N HIS A 238 6.31 -6.73 7.42
CA HIS A 238 7.33 -5.70 7.25
C HIS A 238 8.01 -5.24 8.54
N HIS A 239 7.72 -5.83 9.70
CA HIS A 239 8.29 -5.42 10.99
C HIS A 239 9.82 -5.26 10.98
N GLY A 240 10.56 -6.21 10.39
CA GLY A 240 12.02 -6.16 10.30
C GLY A 240 12.58 -5.06 9.39
N HIS A 241 11.74 -4.48 8.53
CA HIS A 241 12.13 -3.44 7.58
C HIS A 241 12.12 -2.03 8.20
N VAL A 242 11.20 -1.79 9.15
CA VAL A 242 10.97 -0.47 9.75
C VAL A 242 12.25 0.13 10.35
N ALA A 243 12.89 -0.60 11.26
CA ALA A 243 14.08 -0.10 11.97
C ALA A 243 15.24 0.19 11.01
N ARG A 244 15.42 -0.64 9.97
CA ARG A 244 16.46 -0.45 8.95
C ARG A 244 16.23 0.81 8.12
N LEU A 245 14.99 1.04 7.71
CA LEU A 245 14.61 2.23 6.94
C LEU A 245 14.78 3.50 7.79
N GLN A 246 14.28 3.51 9.01
CA GLN A 246 14.48 4.62 9.94
C GLN A 246 15.97 4.93 10.15
N ALA A 247 16.78 3.90 10.40
CA ALA A 247 18.22 4.06 10.58
C ALA A 247 18.94 4.60 9.32
N ALA A 248 18.52 4.18 8.12
CA ALA A 248 19.04 4.72 6.86
C ALA A 248 18.71 6.21 6.69
N LEU A 249 17.49 6.62 7.06
CA LEU A 249 17.06 8.02 7.06
C LEU A 249 17.80 8.85 8.10
N ASP A 250 18.08 8.29 9.29
CA ASP A 250 18.95 8.91 10.29
C ASP A 250 20.37 9.13 9.74
N GLY A 251 20.90 8.14 9.00
CA GLY A 251 22.19 8.26 8.30
C GLY A 251 22.21 9.37 7.24
N LEU A 252 21.09 9.67 6.63
CA LEU A 252 20.91 10.83 5.75
C LEU A 252 20.78 12.16 6.52
N GLY A 253 20.54 12.13 7.84
CA GLY A 253 20.30 13.30 8.68
C GLY A 253 18.85 13.78 8.64
N LEU A 254 17.91 12.90 8.31
CA LEU A 254 16.50 13.22 8.15
C LEU A 254 15.65 12.91 9.38
N ASP A 255 16.28 12.48 10.48
CA ASP A 255 15.58 12.12 11.73
C ASP A 255 14.49 11.06 11.52
N GLY A 256 14.82 10.02 10.77
CA GLY A 256 13.88 8.95 10.39
C GLY A 256 13.26 8.25 11.60
N SER A 257 14.00 8.15 12.71
CA SER A 257 13.55 7.55 13.96
C SER A 257 12.34 8.26 14.58
N HIS A 258 12.18 9.58 14.36
CA HIS A 258 11.07 10.36 14.89
C HIS A 258 10.07 10.80 13.80
N ARG A 259 10.55 11.01 12.58
CA ARG A 259 9.73 11.52 11.47
C ARG A 259 9.08 10.43 10.60
N LEU A 260 9.47 9.17 10.76
CA LEU A 260 8.81 8.03 10.12
C LEU A 260 8.15 7.14 11.17
N VAL A 261 6.83 7.18 11.22
CA VAL A 261 6.00 6.29 12.06
C VAL A 261 5.41 5.20 11.18
N VAL A 262 5.53 3.95 11.59
CA VAL A 262 4.94 2.82 10.87
C VAL A 262 3.89 2.13 11.73
N VAL A 263 2.66 2.13 11.27
CA VAL A 263 1.56 1.38 11.85
C VAL A 263 1.54 -0.01 11.23
N LEU A 264 1.93 -1.01 12.01
CA LEU A 264 1.93 -2.41 11.58
C LEU A 264 0.54 -3.03 11.78
N MET A 265 -0.04 -3.51 10.67
CA MET A 265 -1.38 -4.04 10.62
C MET A 265 -1.36 -5.57 10.54
N GLN A 266 -2.13 -6.23 11.43
CA GLN A 266 -2.33 -7.67 11.42
C GLN A 266 -3.31 -8.13 10.34
N LEU A 267 -3.32 -9.43 10.07
CA LEU A 267 -4.14 -10.06 9.05
C LEU A 267 -5.64 -9.95 9.33
N VAL A 268 -6.42 -10.11 8.27
CA VAL A 268 -7.87 -10.24 8.29
C VAL A 268 -8.24 -11.69 7.98
N ASN A 269 -9.03 -12.31 8.85
CA ASN A 269 -9.69 -13.58 8.59
C ASN A 269 -11.13 -13.29 8.16
N LEU A 270 -11.60 -13.94 7.11
CA LEU A 270 -12.99 -13.86 6.70
C LEU A 270 -13.76 -15.04 7.26
N LEU A 271 -14.89 -14.76 7.92
CA LEU A 271 -15.81 -15.79 8.43
C LEU A 271 -17.12 -15.72 7.67
N GLN A 272 -17.71 -16.89 7.41
CA GLN A 272 -19.08 -17.08 6.92
C GLN A 272 -19.64 -18.34 7.58
N ASP A 273 -20.88 -18.30 8.07
CA ASP A 273 -21.49 -19.36 8.87
C ASP A 273 -20.62 -19.78 10.08
N GLY A 274 -19.91 -18.82 10.67
CA GLY A 274 -18.98 -19.03 11.79
C GLY A 274 -17.71 -19.83 11.44
N GLN A 275 -17.45 -20.08 10.16
CA GLN A 275 -16.29 -20.82 9.69
C GLN A 275 -15.37 -19.93 8.85
N PRO A 276 -14.04 -20.13 8.93
CA PRO A 276 -13.11 -19.45 8.05
C PRO A 276 -13.41 -19.73 6.57
N VAL A 277 -13.70 -18.69 5.82
CA VAL A 277 -13.84 -18.80 4.37
C VAL A 277 -12.44 -18.85 3.78
N ARG A 278 -12.09 -19.98 3.15
CA ARG A 278 -10.92 -19.98 2.28
C ARG A 278 -11.19 -19.03 1.13
N MET A 279 -10.39 -17.99 1.08
CA MET A 279 -10.50 -16.90 0.10
C MET A 279 -10.38 -17.46 -1.32
N SER A 280 -11.44 -17.96 -1.82
CA SER A 280 -11.96 -18.24 -3.14
C SER A 280 -12.50 -19.67 -3.34
N LYS A 281 -13.78 -19.74 -3.68
CA LYS A 281 -14.43 -20.98 -4.15
C LYS A 281 -14.04 -21.38 -5.60
N ARG A 282 -13.39 -20.50 -6.37
CA ARG A 282 -13.14 -20.72 -7.83
C ARG A 282 -11.68 -20.78 -8.28
N SER A 283 -10.71 -20.25 -7.54
CA SER A 283 -9.33 -20.15 -8.05
C SER A 283 -8.23 -20.23 -7.00
N GLY A 284 -8.53 -20.52 -5.71
CA GLY A 284 -7.52 -20.45 -4.63
C GLY A 284 -7.07 -19.02 -4.30
N LYS A 285 -7.78 -17.97 -4.74
CA LYS A 285 -7.37 -16.57 -4.66
C LYS A 285 -8.19 -15.78 -3.65
N THR A 286 -7.59 -14.70 -3.18
CA THR A 286 -8.11 -13.69 -2.26
C THR A 286 -9.39 -13.03 -2.80
N ILE A 287 -10.39 -12.78 -1.96
CA ILE A 287 -11.58 -12.00 -2.33
C ILE A 287 -11.13 -10.58 -2.71
N ALA A 288 -11.57 -10.10 -3.86
CA ALA A 288 -11.28 -8.75 -4.28
C ALA A 288 -12.08 -7.71 -3.46
N LEU A 289 -11.56 -6.50 -3.37
CA LEU A 289 -12.25 -5.41 -2.66
C LEU A 289 -13.64 -5.14 -3.27
N HIS A 290 -13.74 -5.11 -4.61
CA HIS A 290 -15.02 -4.88 -5.27
C HIS A 290 -16.05 -5.97 -4.97
N ASP A 291 -15.65 -7.25 -4.90
CA ASP A 291 -16.55 -8.36 -4.54
C ASP A 291 -17.10 -8.17 -3.12
N LEU A 292 -16.23 -7.78 -2.17
CA LEU A 292 -16.65 -7.46 -0.81
C LEU A 292 -17.68 -6.34 -0.78
N LEU A 293 -17.45 -5.26 -1.55
CA LEU A 293 -18.34 -4.10 -1.60
C LEU A 293 -19.65 -4.33 -2.39
N ASP A 294 -19.74 -5.44 -3.13
CA ASP A 294 -20.99 -5.89 -3.74
C ASP A 294 -21.90 -6.60 -2.74
N GLU A 295 -21.33 -7.21 -1.70
CA GLU A 295 -22.06 -7.95 -0.67
C GLU A 295 -22.30 -7.15 0.61
N VAL A 296 -21.33 -6.30 1.01
CA VAL A 296 -21.34 -5.58 2.29
C VAL A 296 -21.38 -4.06 2.04
N SER A 297 -22.20 -3.34 2.80
CA SER A 297 -22.22 -1.88 2.72
C SER A 297 -20.86 -1.29 3.10
N VAL A 298 -20.50 -0.16 2.47
CA VAL A 298 -19.24 0.56 2.74
C VAL A 298 -19.12 0.91 4.23
N ASP A 299 -20.18 1.37 4.85
CA ASP A 299 -20.22 1.72 6.28
C ASP A 299 -19.90 0.51 7.16
N ALA A 300 -20.53 -0.65 6.88
CA ALA A 300 -20.29 -1.87 7.62
C ALA A 300 -18.83 -2.34 7.44
N ALA A 301 -18.33 -2.40 6.20
CA ALA A 301 -16.95 -2.78 5.92
C ALA A 301 -15.96 -1.88 6.67
N ARG A 302 -16.13 -0.56 6.59
CA ARG A 302 -15.26 0.43 7.26
C ARG A 302 -15.33 0.31 8.77
N TYR A 303 -16.51 0.10 9.34
CA TYR A 303 -16.70 -0.09 10.79
C TYR A 303 -15.97 -1.34 11.29
N PHE A 304 -16.23 -2.50 10.67
CA PHE A 304 -15.68 -3.77 11.13
C PHE A 304 -14.14 -3.79 11.04
N PHE A 305 -13.53 -3.25 9.98
CA PHE A 305 -12.09 -3.15 9.87
C PHE A 305 -11.46 -2.20 10.90
N ASN A 306 -12.18 -1.17 11.35
CA ASN A 306 -11.73 -0.26 12.41
C ASN A 306 -12.08 -0.73 13.83
N SER A 307 -12.87 -1.79 13.99
CA SER A 307 -13.36 -2.25 15.30
C SER A 307 -12.29 -2.82 16.21
N ARG A 308 -11.09 -3.09 15.67
CA ARG A 308 -9.94 -3.64 16.40
C ARG A 308 -8.71 -2.80 16.16
N ALA A 309 -7.82 -2.75 17.17
CA ALA A 309 -6.51 -2.12 17.00
C ALA A 309 -5.74 -2.72 15.83
N ALA A 310 -4.93 -1.91 15.14
CA ALA A 310 -4.13 -2.36 13.99
C ALA A 310 -3.27 -3.60 14.32
N THR A 311 -2.72 -3.64 15.54
CA THR A 311 -1.86 -4.74 16.03
C THR A 311 -2.60 -6.04 16.37
N SER A 312 -3.94 -6.05 16.30
CA SER A 312 -4.76 -7.24 16.54
C SER A 312 -5.33 -7.78 15.22
N PRO A 313 -5.40 -9.09 15.01
CA PRO A 313 -6.11 -9.65 13.86
C PRO A 313 -7.60 -9.28 13.90
N VAL A 314 -8.24 -9.23 12.75
CA VAL A 314 -9.68 -9.02 12.62
C VAL A 314 -10.30 -10.28 12.02
N ASP A 315 -11.29 -10.82 12.73
CA ASP A 315 -12.23 -11.78 12.17
C ASP A 315 -13.40 -10.98 11.59
N PHE A 316 -13.46 -10.91 10.28
CA PHE A 316 -14.52 -10.21 9.56
C PHE A 316 -15.64 -11.20 9.27
N ASP A 317 -16.72 -11.04 10.01
CA ASP A 317 -17.92 -11.88 9.90
C ASP A 317 -18.84 -11.30 8.83
N LEU A 318 -18.91 -11.99 7.67
CA LEU A 318 -19.77 -11.58 6.55
C LEU A 318 -21.26 -11.62 6.91
N ASP A 319 -21.68 -12.66 7.64
CA ASP A 319 -23.10 -12.82 7.99
C ASP A 319 -23.57 -11.67 8.88
N LEU A 320 -22.72 -11.25 9.83
CA LEU A 320 -22.99 -10.11 10.68
C LEU A 320 -22.93 -8.78 9.90
N ALA A 321 -21.98 -8.65 8.98
CA ALA A 321 -21.74 -7.41 8.24
C ALA A 321 -22.87 -7.07 7.25
N VAL A 322 -23.57 -8.08 6.73
CA VAL A 322 -24.72 -7.89 5.81
C VAL A 322 -26.06 -7.72 6.52
N ARG A 323 -26.13 -7.94 7.85
CA ARG A 323 -27.38 -7.82 8.59
C ARG A 323 -27.86 -6.38 8.65
N GLU A 324 -29.17 -6.21 8.44
CA GLU A 324 -29.86 -4.92 8.53
C GLU A 324 -30.73 -4.84 9.82
N ASP A 325 -30.18 -5.32 10.93
CA ASP A 325 -30.89 -5.33 12.23
C ASP A 325 -29.99 -4.88 13.39
N SER A 326 -30.56 -4.86 14.60
CA SER A 326 -29.88 -4.38 15.80
C SER A 326 -28.69 -5.25 16.27
N GLU A 327 -28.48 -6.42 15.68
CA GLU A 327 -27.28 -7.22 15.99
C GLU A 327 -26.03 -6.69 15.26
N ASN A 328 -26.23 -5.97 14.13
CA ASN A 328 -25.14 -5.30 13.46
C ASN A 328 -24.78 -3.99 14.17
N PRO A 329 -23.57 -3.86 14.78
CA PRO A 329 -23.19 -2.67 15.55
C PRO A 329 -23.17 -1.38 14.73
N VAL A 330 -23.06 -1.45 13.41
CA VAL A 330 -23.10 -0.28 12.50
C VAL A 330 -24.44 0.44 12.62
N TYR A 331 -25.52 -0.29 12.80
CA TYR A 331 -26.84 0.29 12.98
C TYR A 331 -26.94 1.23 14.20
N TYR A 332 -26.24 0.93 15.29
CA TYR A 332 -26.24 1.83 16.45
C TYR A 332 -25.56 3.15 16.12
N VAL A 333 -24.46 3.11 15.38
CA VAL A 333 -23.75 4.32 14.93
C VAL A 333 -24.63 5.13 13.99
N GLN A 334 -25.21 4.49 12.97
CA GLN A 334 -26.11 5.13 12.01
C GLN A 334 -27.37 5.67 12.67
N TYR A 335 -27.98 4.91 13.59
CA TYR A 335 -29.15 5.32 14.33
C TYR A 335 -28.86 6.55 15.21
N ALA A 336 -27.77 6.53 15.96
CA ALA A 336 -27.36 7.68 16.78
C ALA A 336 -27.16 8.92 15.91
N HIS A 337 -26.44 8.79 14.79
CA HIS A 337 -26.21 9.89 13.85
C HIS A 337 -27.54 10.43 13.29
N ALA A 338 -28.42 9.56 12.81
CA ALA A 338 -29.72 9.95 12.27
C ALA A 338 -30.59 10.70 13.32
N ARG A 339 -30.56 10.23 14.58
CA ARG A 339 -31.29 10.88 15.69
C ARG A 339 -30.72 12.27 15.99
N ILE A 340 -29.40 12.41 16.05
CA ILE A 340 -28.73 13.70 16.27
C ILE A 340 -29.07 14.67 15.13
N CYS A 341 -28.93 14.23 13.87
CA CYS A 341 -29.27 15.05 12.70
C CYS A 341 -30.74 15.51 12.72
N THR A 342 -31.67 14.62 13.07
CA THR A 342 -33.08 14.94 13.18
C THR A 342 -33.34 15.98 14.29
N LEU A 343 -32.68 15.83 15.44
CA LEU A 343 -32.79 16.77 16.56
C LEU A 343 -32.29 18.16 16.17
N VAL A 344 -31.09 18.22 15.54
CA VAL A 344 -30.48 19.47 15.08
C VAL A 344 -31.35 20.17 14.03
N ALA A 345 -31.89 19.41 13.07
CA ALA A 345 -32.78 19.95 12.05
C ALA A 345 -34.11 20.51 12.67
N ARG A 346 -34.63 19.84 13.65
CA ARG A 346 -35.82 20.29 14.36
C ARG A 346 -35.59 21.54 15.17
N LEU A 347 -34.48 21.62 15.90
CA LEU A 347 -34.10 22.84 16.64
C LEU A 347 -33.94 24.04 15.71
N ALA A 348 -33.34 23.84 14.54
CA ALA A 348 -33.20 24.90 13.54
C ALA A 348 -34.59 25.39 13.02
N GLN A 349 -35.55 24.48 12.79
CA GLN A 349 -36.92 24.82 12.40
C GLN A 349 -37.66 25.58 13.49
N GLU A 350 -37.40 25.28 14.75
CA GLU A 350 -37.98 25.95 15.93
C GLU A 350 -37.30 27.29 16.27
N GLY A 351 -36.37 27.75 15.43
CA GLY A 351 -35.67 29.04 15.61
C GLY A 351 -34.52 29.02 16.61
N SER A 352 -34.08 27.82 17.02
CA SER A 352 -32.92 27.60 17.92
C SER A 352 -31.82 26.81 17.21
N PRO A 353 -31.17 27.38 16.18
CA PRO A 353 -30.11 26.65 15.46
C PRO A 353 -28.94 26.34 16.39
N VAL A 354 -28.27 25.20 16.14
CA VAL A 354 -27.02 24.86 16.81
C VAL A 354 -25.99 25.96 16.51
N PRO A 355 -25.35 26.57 17.52
CA PRO A 355 -24.35 27.59 17.31
C PRO A 355 -23.16 27.01 16.54
N ALA A 356 -22.48 27.85 15.75
CA ALA A 356 -21.24 27.47 15.09
C ALA A 356 -20.15 27.11 16.13
N ALA A 357 -19.22 26.27 15.76
CA ALA A 357 -18.22 25.71 16.69
C ALA A 357 -17.39 26.78 17.40
N ASP A 358 -17.13 27.92 16.73
CA ASP A 358 -16.44 29.11 17.25
C ASP A 358 -17.29 29.93 18.28
N GLN A 359 -18.58 29.67 18.33
CA GLN A 359 -19.52 30.29 19.26
C GLN A 359 -19.77 29.47 20.53
N VAL A 360 -19.26 28.23 20.54
CA VAL A 360 -19.35 27.32 21.71
C VAL A 360 -18.12 27.56 22.57
N GLN A 361 -18.31 28.29 23.67
CA GLN A 361 -17.26 28.35 24.70
C GLN A 361 -17.27 27.03 25.47
N GLY A 362 -16.20 26.26 25.32
CA GLY A 362 -15.97 25.12 26.20
C GLY A 362 -15.58 25.61 27.60
N GLU A 363 -16.24 25.04 28.63
CA GLU A 363 -15.78 25.17 30.00
C GLU A 363 -14.54 24.29 30.25
#